data_cc33d99bb722ea7c350411ea647ea895
#
_entry.id   cc33d99bb722ea7c350411ea647ea895
#
_cell.length_a   1.000
_cell.length_b   1.000
_cell.length_c   1.000
_cell.angle_alpha   90.00
_cell.angle_beta   90.00
_cell.angle_gamma   90.00
#
_symmetry.space_group_name_H-M   'P 1'
#
loop_
_entity.id
_entity.type
_entity.pdbx_description
1 polymer ?
#
loop_
_entity_poly.entity_id
_entity_poly.type
_entity_poly.pdbx_seq_one_letter_code
_entity_poly.pdbx_strand_id
1 'polypeptide(L)'
;MTIIKFLTLISFLLISPLTFSESQDKNYQARLQDVMKARKLMDKKRERDEIKDLAQDLAQEILIIDTHLDTPIQLYMQQDKNGSYEDITKASSLHFDYDRAVSGGLNVPFFVIFTPPSAEEKGTAFEMAEELIQILEDIMEKNPNKFRLVKSPEEITNDKDIMQVVYGMENGAPIESKLSNIKLFS
;
A
#
# COMPACT_ATOMS: atom_id res chain seq x y z
N MET A 1 18.06 -31.57 -13.64
CA MET A 1 18.80 -32.20 -14.74
C MET A 1 18.00 -31.93 -16.01
N THR A 2 18.14 -30.73 -16.63
CA THR A 2 17.73 -30.40 -18.02
C THR A 2 18.04 -28.93 -18.34
N ILE A 3 19.31 -28.52 -18.23
CA ILE A 3 19.80 -27.21 -18.74
C ILE A 3 21.08 -27.48 -19.56
N ILE A 4 21.00 -28.31 -20.56
CA ILE A 4 22.07 -28.46 -21.57
C ILE A 4 21.39 -28.90 -22.84
N LYS A 5 20.82 -27.96 -23.60
CA LYS A 5 20.43 -28.20 -25.02
C LYS A 5 20.14 -26.89 -25.78
N PHE A 6 21.01 -25.86 -25.63
CA PHE A 6 20.88 -24.67 -26.51
C PHE A 6 22.24 -24.11 -26.97
N LEU A 7 23.28 -24.93 -26.97
CA LEU A 7 24.63 -24.48 -27.33
C LEU A 7 25.27 -25.25 -28.49
N THR A 8 24.47 -25.85 -29.39
CA THR A 8 24.99 -26.56 -30.53
C THR A 8 24.21 -26.24 -31.81
N LEU A 9 24.28 -24.97 -32.24
CA LEU A 9 23.89 -24.61 -33.60
C LEU A 9 24.62 -23.34 -34.10
N ILE A 10 25.91 -23.22 -33.84
CA ILE A 10 26.79 -22.23 -34.51
C ILE A 10 28.07 -22.96 -34.93
N SER A 11 27.94 -23.89 -35.85
CA SER A 11 29.08 -24.40 -36.62
C SER A 11 28.50 -24.92 -37.91
N PHE A 12 28.81 -24.26 -38.94
CA PHE A 12 28.74 -24.55 -40.38
C PHE A 12 28.02 -23.45 -41.15
N LEU A 13 28.81 -22.45 -41.53
CA LEU A 13 28.63 -21.72 -42.78
C LEU A 13 29.96 -21.02 -43.12
N LEU A 14 30.97 -21.84 -43.47
CA LEU A 14 32.09 -21.41 -44.33
C LEU A 14 31.56 -21.45 -45.77
N ILE A 15 31.04 -20.33 -46.25
CA ILE A 15 30.71 -20.15 -47.67
C ILE A 15 31.35 -18.84 -48.10
N SER A 16 32.31 -18.98 -49.03
CA SER A 16 32.90 -18.06 -50.03
C SER A 16 32.81 -16.54 -49.77
N PRO A 17 33.82 -15.78 -50.21
CA PRO A 17 33.80 -14.31 -50.11
C PRO A 17 32.79 -13.75 -51.13
N LEU A 18 31.52 -13.83 -50.81
CA LEU A 18 30.50 -13.02 -51.45
C LEU A 18 30.70 -11.59 -50.96
N THR A 19 30.90 -10.68 -51.88
CA THR A 19 30.92 -9.23 -51.69
C THR A 19 29.71 -8.80 -50.87
N PHE A 20 29.85 -8.75 -49.56
CA PHE A 20 28.82 -8.25 -48.68
C PHE A 20 28.66 -6.75 -48.99
N SER A 21 27.53 -6.31 -49.51
CA SER A 21 27.34 -4.92 -49.85
C SER A 21 27.36 -4.10 -48.55
N GLU A 22 27.98 -2.96 -48.57
CA GLU A 22 28.08 -2.03 -47.44
C GLU A 22 26.72 -1.70 -46.77
N SER A 23 25.64 -1.79 -47.55
CA SER A 23 24.24 -1.65 -47.10
C SER A 23 23.74 -2.83 -46.24
N GLN A 24 24.19 -4.05 -46.52
CA GLN A 24 23.84 -5.23 -45.73
C GLN A 24 24.59 -5.25 -44.38
N ASP A 25 25.82 -4.78 -44.36
CA ASP A 25 26.59 -4.67 -43.10
C ASP A 25 25.98 -3.60 -42.17
N LYS A 26 25.58 -2.44 -42.70
CA LYS A 26 24.89 -1.40 -41.91
C LYS A 26 23.56 -1.88 -41.32
N ASN A 27 22.80 -2.65 -42.07
CA ASN A 27 21.53 -3.22 -41.61
C ASN A 27 21.79 -4.30 -40.53
N TYR A 28 22.81 -5.12 -40.69
CA TYR A 28 23.20 -6.10 -39.67
C TYR A 28 23.64 -5.43 -38.37
N GLN A 29 24.49 -4.39 -38.44
CA GLN A 29 24.97 -3.65 -37.28
C GLN A 29 23.81 -2.94 -36.56
N ALA A 30 22.86 -2.35 -37.28
CA ALA A 30 21.68 -1.73 -36.70
C ALA A 30 20.83 -2.76 -35.92
N ARG A 31 20.58 -3.94 -36.52
CA ARG A 31 19.85 -5.04 -35.85
C ARG A 31 20.58 -5.55 -34.62
N LEU A 32 21.90 -5.65 -34.67
CA LEU A 32 22.70 -6.07 -33.52
C LEU A 32 22.58 -5.06 -32.37
N GLN A 33 22.61 -3.76 -32.67
CA GLN A 33 22.41 -2.70 -31.66
C GLN A 33 21.00 -2.77 -31.05
N ASP A 34 19.97 -3.01 -31.86
CA ASP A 34 18.59 -3.17 -31.36
C ASP A 34 18.45 -4.38 -30.43
N VAL A 35 19.07 -5.49 -30.78
CA VAL A 35 19.10 -6.69 -29.93
C VAL A 35 19.83 -6.43 -28.61
N MET A 36 20.98 -5.75 -28.65
CA MET A 36 21.73 -5.39 -27.44
C MET A 36 20.93 -4.44 -26.55
N LYS A 37 20.23 -3.46 -27.15
CA LYS A 37 19.36 -2.53 -26.43
C LYS A 37 18.17 -3.25 -25.79
N ALA A 38 17.53 -4.15 -26.54
CA ALA A 38 16.43 -4.97 -26.04
C ALA A 38 16.90 -5.85 -24.85
N ARG A 39 18.05 -6.51 -24.97
CA ARG A 39 18.65 -7.31 -23.89
C ARG A 39 18.88 -6.47 -22.63
N LYS A 40 19.50 -5.29 -22.75
CA LYS A 40 19.73 -4.39 -21.63
C LYS A 40 18.43 -3.94 -20.95
N LEU A 41 17.37 -3.74 -21.73
CA LEU A 41 16.04 -3.41 -21.17
C LEU A 41 15.43 -4.61 -20.43
N MET A 42 15.59 -5.82 -20.95
CA MET A 42 15.12 -7.05 -20.30
C MET A 42 15.88 -7.31 -18.99
N ASP A 43 17.20 -7.13 -18.98
CA ASP A 43 18.02 -7.28 -17.75
C ASP A 43 17.59 -6.27 -16.67
N LYS A 44 17.37 -5.00 -17.04
CA LYS A 44 16.83 -3.98 -16.12
C LYS A 44 15.41 -4.30 -15.61
N LYS A 45 14.57 -4.89 -16.44
CA LYS A 45 13.23 -5.30 -16.03
C LYS A 45 13.32 -6.43 -15.00
N ARG A 46 14.12 -7.46 -15.29
CA ARG A 46 14.35 -8.59 -14.38
C ARG A 46 14.88 -8.13 -13.03
N GLU A 47 15.92 -7.26 -13.01
CA GLU A 47 16.48 -6.70 -11.78
C GLU A 47 15.39 -5.95 -10.95
N ARG A 48 14.51 -5.18 -11.61
CA ARG A 48 13.41 -4.50 -10.92
C ARG A 48 12.37 -5.47 -10.38
N ASP A 49 12.06 -6.53 -11.11
CA ASP A 49 11.10 -7.54 -10.69
C ASP A 49 11.65 -8.31 -9.47
N GLU A 50 12.93 -8.69 -9.49
CA GLU A 50 13.63 -9.33 -8.36
C GLU A 50 13.66 -8.43 -7.10
N ILE A 51 13.92 -7.11 -7.25
CA ILE A 51 13.88 -6.15 -6.15
C ILE A 51 12.45 -5.99 -5.61
N LYS A 52 11.44 -5.98 -6.48
CA LYS A 52 10.04 -5.87 -6.08
C LYS A 52 9.59 -7.09 -5.28
N ASP A 53 9.96 -8.28 -5.74
CA ASP A 53 9.63 -9.53 -5.04
C ASP A 53 10.30 -9.55 -3.66
N LEU A 54 11.58 -9.19 -3.57
CA LEU A 54 12.30 -9.09 -2.29
C LEU A 54 11.68 -8.04 -1.35
N ALA A 55 11.25 -6.89 -1.88
CA ALA A 55 10.59 -5.86 -1.09
C ALA A 55 9.23 -6.33 -0.57
N GLN A 56 8.48 -7.08 -1.38
CA GLN A 56 7.21 -7.68 -0.99
C GLN A 56 7.40 -8.72 0.13
N ASP A 57 8.38 -9.61 -0.01
CA ASP A 57 8.70 -10.61 0.99
C ASP A 57 9.10 -9.94 2.31
N LEU A 58 9.99 -8.94 2.25
CA LEU A 58 10.42 -8.18 3.43
C LEU A 58 9.24 -7.48 4.11
N ALA A 59 8.33 -6.88 3.35
CA ALA A 59 7.14 -6.22 3.89
C ALA A 59 6.22 -7.20 4.64
N GLN A 60 6.19 -8.48 4.23
CA GLN A 60 5.44 -9.51 4.95
C GLN A 60 6.17 -10.03 6.20
N GLU A 61 7.50 -9.91 6.25
CA GLU A 61 8.29 -10.39 7.40
C GLU A 61 8.39 -9.39 8.56
N ILE A 62 8.46 -8.08 8.25
CA ILE A 62 8.65 -7.03 9.25
C ILE A 62 7.32 -6.48 9.76
N LEU A 63 7.35 -5.91 10.97
CA LEU A 63 6.23 -5.12 11.50
C LEU A 63 6.21 -3.75 10.83
N ILE A 64 5.13 -3.44 10.12
CA ILE A 64 4.92 -2.13 9.49
C ILE A 64 3.82 -1.38 10.24
N ILE A 65 4.15 -0.19 10.69
CA ILE A 65 3.24 0.73 11.38
C ILE A 65 3.13 2.00 10.55
N ASP A 66 1.92 2.36 10.15
CA ASP A 66 1.63 3.68 9.58
C ASP A 66 0.96 4.54 10.64
N THR A 67 1.65 5.61 11.04
CA THR A 67 1.24 6.43 12.19
C THR A 67 0.23 7.52 11.85
N HIS A 68 -0.23 7.63 10.58
CA HIS A 68 -1.15 8.70 10.18
C HIS A 68 -2.01 8.34 8.96
N LEU A 69 -3.24 7.91 9.19
CA LEU A 69 -4.21 7.60 8.14
C LEU A 69 -5.53 8.37 8.36
N ASP A 70 -5.85 9.27 7.45
CA ASP A 70 -7.06 10.12 7.46
C ASP A 70 -8.33 9.38 6.98
N THR A 71 -8.33 8.07 7.04
CA THR A 71 -9.47 7.25 6.59
C THR A 71 -10.78 7.61 7.32
N PRO A 72 -10.81 7.85 8.65
CA PRO A 72 -12.07 8.15 9.34
C PRO A 72 -12.76 9.41 8.82
N ILE A 73 -12.02 10.50 8.63
CA ILE A 73 -12.60 11.74 8.11
C ILE A 73 -13.06 11.58 6.64
N GLN A 74 -12.36 10.77 5.84
CA GLN A 74 -12.77 10.49 4.47
C GLN A 74 -14.08 9.71 4.42
N LEU A 75 -14.27 8.71 5.28
CA LEU A 75 -15.53 7.98 5.42
C LEU A 75 -16.66 8.87 5.88
N TYR A 76 -16.41 9.70 6.88
CA TYR A 76 -17.38 10.68 7.39
C TYR A 76 -17.86 11.64 6.30
N MET A 77 -16.93 12.20 5.52
CA MET A 77 -17.26 13.14 4.44
C MET A 77 -17.99 12.49 3.26
N GLN A 78 -17.90 11.17 3.11
CA GLN A 78 -18.57 10.41 2.06
C GLN A 78 -19.95 9.89 2.46
N GLN A 79 -20.34 10.06 3.73
CA GLN A 79 -21.65 9.60 4.18
C GLN A 79 -22.77 10.16 3.32
N ASP A 80 -23.64 9.27 2.84
CA ASP A 80 -24.88 9.66 2.19
C ASP A 80 -25.94 10.12 3.20
N LYS A 81 -27.13 10.47 2.73
CA LYS A 81 -28.23 10.92 3.58
C LYS A 81 -28.71 9.87 4.59
N ASN A 82 -28.33 8.61 4.42
CA ASN A 82 -28.68 7.50 5.30
C ASN A 82 -27.53 7.10 6.24
N GLY A 83 -26.42 7.86 6.22
CA GLY A 83 -25.21 7.57 7.00
C GLY A 83 -24.37 6.44 6.42
N SER A 84 -24.57 6.04 5.16
CA SER A 84 -23.77 4.99 4.52
C SER A 84 -22.48 5.56 3.96
N TYR A 85 -21.40 4.84 4.14
CA TYR A 85 -20.06 5.15 3.64
C TYR A 85 -19.46 3.95 2.90
N GLU A 86 -18.35 4.18 2.21
CA GLU A 86 -17.68 3.14 1.42
C GLU A 86 -17.10 2.04 2.31
N ASP A 87 -17.22 0.79 1.87
CA ASP A 87 -16.73 -0.38 2.59
C ASP A 87 -15.22 -0.57 2.37
N ILE A 88 -14.42 -0.17 3.37
CA ILE A 88 -12.96 -0.32 3.36
C ILE A 88 -12.46 -1.73 3.71
N THR A 89 -13.33 -2.68 3.95
CA THR A 89 -12.93 -4.08 4.21
C THR A 89 -12.57 -4.85 2.94
N LYS A 90 -12.76 -4.25 1.80
CA LYS A 90 -12.45 -4.72 0.44
C LYS A 90 -11.96 -3.56 -0.40
N ALA A 91 -11.56 -3.83 -1.65
CA ALA A 91 -11.08 -2.79 -2.57
C ALA A 91 -12.02 -1.58 -2.63
N SER A 92 -11.52 -0.41 -2.37
CA SER A 92 -12.24 0.86 -2.28
C SER A 92 -11.63 1.94 -3.17
N SER A 93 -12.37 3.05 -3.37
CA SER A 93 -11.88 4.24 -4.06
C SER A 93 -11.00 5.13 -3.18
N LEU A 94 -10.97 4.89 -1.87
CA LEU A 94 -10.20 5.64 -0.89
C LEU A 94 -8.69 5.32 -0.96
N HIS A 95 -7.90 6.12 -0.24
CA HIS A 95 -6.46 5.88 -0.13
C HIS A 95 -6.11 4.62 0.66
N PHE A 96 -6.97 4.22 1.59
CA PHE A 96 -6.86 3.01 2.38
C PHE A 96 -7.99 2.03 2.07
N ASP A 97 -7.67 0.74 1.93
CA ASP A 97 -8.56 -0.40 2.13
C ASP A 97 -7.78 -1.60 2.66
N TYR A 98 -8.51 -2.54 3.26
CA TYR A 98 -7.95 -3.71 3.89
C TYR A 98 -7.11 -4.58 2.92
N ASP A 99 -7.63 -4.84 1.72
CA ASP A 99 -6.98 -5.75 0.78
C ASP A 99 -5.62 -5.21 0.31
N ARG A 100 -5.53 -3.90 -0.02
CA ARG A 100 -4.27 -3.25 -0.37
C ARG A 100 -3.32 -3.15 0.81
N ALA A 101 -3.83 -2.84 2.00
CA ALA A 101 -3.04 -2.71 3.21
C ALA A 101 -2.36 -4.04 3.58
N VAL A 102 -3.12 -5.14 3.61
CA VAL A 102 -2.59 -6.49 3.86
C VAL A 102 -1.60 -6.91 2.77
N SER A 103 -1.95 -6.68 1.49
CA SER A 103 -1.04 -6.97 0.38
C SER A 103 0.28 -6.19 0.49
N GLY A 104 0.24 -4.95 1.00
CA GLY A 104 1.42 -4.12 1.25
C GLY A 104 2.18 -4.46 2.54
N GLY A 105 1.69 -5.40 3.35
CA GLY A 105 2.31 -5.83 4.60
C GLY A 105 2.04 -4.91 5.80
N LEU A 106 1.09 -3.96 5.71
CA LEU A 106 0.72 -3.08 6.83
C LEU A 106 0.11 -3.90 7.96
N ASN A 107 0.66 -3.74 9.18
CA ASN A 107 0.15 -4.40 10.38
C ASN A 107 -0.69 -3.47 11.26
N VAL A 108 -0.19 -2.23 11.45
CA VAL A 108 -0.71 -1.32 12.47
C VAL A 108 -1.01 0.05 11.83
N PRO A 109 -2.23 0.28 11.36
CA PRO A 109 -2.69 1.61 10.97
C PRO A 109 -3.06 2.43 12.20
N PHE A 110 -2.56 3.67 12.30
CA PHE A 110 -3.10 4.68 13.17
C PHE A 110 -4.19 5.44 12.41
N PHE A 111 -5.44 5.17 12.71
CA PHE A 111 -6.54 5.94 12.17
C PHE A 111 -6.69 7.25 12.94
N VAL A 112 -6.55 8.36 12.21
CA VAL A 112 -6.50 9.69 12.79
C VAL A 112 -7.91 10.24 12.97
N ILE A 113 -8.20 10.63 14.21
CA ILE A 113 -9.43 11.34 14.56
C ILE A 113 -9.14 12.83 14.38
N PHE A 114 -9.42 13.31 13.18
CA PHE A 114 -9.22 14.70 12.78
C PHE A 114 -10.52 15.49 12.80
N THR A 115 -10.53 16.63 13.48
CA THR A 115 -11.64 17.58 13.42
C THR A 115 -11.17 18.90 12.82
N PRO A 116 -11.81 19.41 11.74
CA PRO A 116 -11.38 20.63 11.07
C PRO A 116 -11.63 21.86 11.94
N PRO A 117 -10.89 22.98 11.76
CA PRO A 117 -11.10 24.21 12.52
C PRO A 117 -12.54 24.72 12.51
N SER A 118 -13.27 24.49 11.44
CA SER A 118 -14.68 24.87 11.34
C SER A 118 -15.59 24.11 12.32
N ALA A 119 -15.22 22.92 12.78
CA ALA A 119 -15.93 22.19 13.80
C ALA A 119 -15.68 22.80 15.19
N GLU A 120 -14.43 23.23 15.47
CA GLU A 120 -14.09 23.97 16.70
C GLU A 120 -14.83 25.30 16.76
N GLU A 121 -14.83 26.10 15.69
CA GLU A 121 -15.54 27.37 15.60
C GLU A 121 -17.05 27.24 15.85
N LYS A 122 -17.64 26.11 15.45
CA LYS A 122 -19.07 25.80 15.67
C LYS A 122 -19.38 25.15 17.01
N GLY A 123 -18.35 24.74 17.76
CA GLY A 123 -18.51 23.99 19.02
C GLY A 123 -19.03 22.56 18.80
N THR A 124 -18.68 21.93 17.67
CA THR A 124 -19.12 20.56 17.29
C THR A 124 -17.95 19.60 17.13
N ALA A 125 -16.75 19.97 17.61
CA ALA A 125 -15.55 19.17 17.45
C ALA A 125 -15.62 17.87 18.28
N PHE A 126 -16.21 17.92 19.46
CA PHE A 126 -16.40 16.76 20.33
C PHE A 126 -17.32 15.71 19.68
N GLU A 127 -18.52 16.12 19.29
CA GLU A 127 -19.49 15.24 18.66
C GLU A 127 -18.93 14.63 17.35
N MET A 128 -18.22 15.44 16.55
CA MET A 128 -17.59 14.95 15.33
C MET A 128 -16.52 13.89 15.62
N ALA A 129 -15.71 14.07 16.66
CA ALA A 129 -14.71 13.08 17.05
C ALA A 129 -15.38 11.76 17.50
N GLU A 130 -16.49 11.83 18.25
CA GLU A 130 -17.26 10.64 18.62
C GLU A 130 -17.83 9.93 17.39
N GLU A 131 -18.36 10.67 16.39
CA GLU A 131 -18.86 10.09 15.15
C GLU A 131 -17.74 9.39 14.34
N LEU A 132 -16.54 9.96 14.26
CA LEU A 132 -15.40 9.34 13.60
C LEU A 132 -14.98 8.03 14.28
N ILE A 133 -14.96 8.02 15.62
CA ILE A 133 -14.66 6.81 16.40
C ILE A 133 -15.76 5.76 16.18
N GLN A 134 -17.04 6.15 16.22
CA GLN A 134 -18.16 5.25 16.02
C GLN A 134 -18.11 4.56 14.63
N ILE A 135 -17.75 5.30 13.58
CA ILE A 135 -17.55 4.71 12.23
C ILE A 135 -16.53 3.58 12.28
N LEU A 136 -15.40 3.80 12.96
CA LEU A 136 -14.35 2.79 13.07
C LEU A 136 -14.80 1.59 13.92
N GLU A 137 -15.45 1.84 15.05
CA GLU A 137 -15.98 0.79 15.92
C GLU A 137 -17.01 -0.09 15.18
N ASP A 138 -17.90 0.51 14.42
CA ASP A 138 -18.90 -0.20 13.60
C ASP A 138 -18.23 -1.10 12.54
N ILE A 139 -17.14 -0.62 11.91
CA ILE A 139 -16.38 -1.40 10.93
C ILE A 139 -15.70 -2.60 11.61
N MET A 140 -15.06 -2.37 12.76
CA MET A 140 -14.36 -3.45 13.48
C MET A 140 -15.31 -4.47 14.08
N GLU A 141 -16.43 -4.03 14.67
CA GLU A 141 -17.45 -4.93 15.23
C GLU A 141 -18.03 -5.86 14.17
N LYS A 142 -18.28 -5.34 12.96
CA LYS A 142 -18.77 -6.15 11.82
C LYS A 142 -17.69 -7.05 11.20
N ASN A 143 -16.41 -6.76 11.46
CA ASN A 143 -15.28 -7.47 10.84
C ASN A 143 -14.19 -7.87 11.85
N PRO A 144 -14.53 -8.61 12.93
CA PRO A 144 -13.57 -8.93 14.00
C PRO A 144 -12.47 -9.90 13.56
N ASN A 145 -12.63 -10.53 12.41
CA ASN A 145 -11.63 -11.37 11.77
C ASN A 145 -10.62 -10.59 10.91
N LYS A 146 -10.85 -9.29 10.69
CA LYS A 146 -9.97 -8.42 9.91
C LYS A 146 -9.27 -7.36 10.75
N PHE A 147 -9.95 -6.84 11.77
CA PHE A 147 -9.46 -5.72 12.57
C PHE A 147 -9.54 -6.00 14.06
N ARG A 148 -8.60 -5.46 14.80
CA ARG A 148 -8.57 -5.46 16.27
C ARG A 148 -8.08 -4.12 16.77
N LEU A 149 -8.80 -3.49 17.69
CA LEU A 149 -8.33 -2.30 18.40
C LEU A 149 -7.21 -2.69 19.36
N VAL A 150 -6.13 -1.92 19.36
CA VAL A 150 -4.98 -2.05 20.25
C VAL A 150 -4.92 -0.79 21.13
N LYS A 151 -4.81 -0.99 22.43
CA LYS A 151 -4.85 0.08 23.44
C LYS A 151 -3.48 0.35 24.07
N SER A 152 -2.52 -0.53 23.88
CA SER A 152 -1.17 -0.34 24.39
C SER A 152 -0.12 -0.92 23.44
N PRO A 153 1.13 -0.39 23.45
CA PRO A 153 2.21 -0.93 22.60
C PRO A 153 2.51 -2.40 22.86
N GLU A 154 2.27 -2.89 24.07
CA GLU A 154 2.54 -4.29 24.46
C GLU A 154 1.59 -5.28 23.78
N GLU A 155 0.45 -4.81 23.28
CA GLU A 155 -0.51 -5.63 22.54
C GLU A 155 -0.14 -5.79 21.08
N ILE A 156 0.80 -4.97 20.57
CA ILE A 156 1.23 -4.99 19.16
C ILE A 156 2.10 -6.22 18.92
N THR A 157 1.74 -6.99 17.91
CA THR A 157 2.44 -8.18 17.47
C THR A 157 2.72 -8.14 15.97
N ASN A 158 3.62 -8.99 15.48
CA ASN A 158 3.84 -9.17 14.04
C ASN A 158 2.83 -10.16 13.41
N ASP A 159 1.61 -10.16 13.92
CA ASP A 159 0.52 -10.92 13.33
C ASP A 159 0.10 -10.27 12.00
N LYS A 160 0.07 -11.05 10.92
CA LYS A 160 -0.33 -10.60 9.59
C LYS A 160 -1.78 -10.94 9.25
N ASP A 161 -2.44 -11.74 10.07
CA ASP A 161 -3.81 -12.18 9.82
C ASP A 161 -4.86 -11.15 10.27
N ILE A 162 -4.51 -10.31 11.27
CA ILE A 162 -5.41 -9.28 11.82
C ILE A 162 -4.70 -7.93 11.83
N MET A 163 -5.32 -6.94 11.23
CA MET A 163 -4.86 -5.55 11.27
C MET A 163 -5.11 -4.94 12.64
N GLN A 164 -4.07 -4.45 13.29
CA GLN A 164 -4.06 -3.96 14.65
C GLN A 164 -4.24 -2.45 14.65
N VAL A 165 -5.46 -1.99 14.84
CA VAL A 165 -5.85 -0.59 14.72
C VAL A 165 -5.49 0.19 15.99
N VAL A 166 -4.91 1.37 15.82
CA VAL A 166 -4.71 2.37 16.88
C VAL A 166 -5.46 3.64 16.50
N TYR A 167 -6.06 4.31 17.47
CA TYR A 167 -6.62 5.65 17.25
C TYR A 167 -5.62 6.71 17.66
N GLY A 168 -5.49 7.74 16.84
CA GLY A 168 -4.68 8.92 17.13
C GLY A 168 -5.50 10.20 16.98
N MET A 169 -5.57 11.04 18.00
CA MET A 169 -6.22 12.35 17.89
C MET A 169 -5.22 13.39 17.37
N GLU A 170 -5.54 14.02 16.23
CA GLU A 170 -4.60 14.93 15.57
C GLU A 170 -4.52 16.30 16.23
N ASN A 171 -5.61 16.80 16.80
CA ASN A 171 -5.63 18.11 17.47
C ASN A 171 -6.48 18.08 18.75
N GLY A 172 -6.41 19.15 19.54
CA GLY A 172 -7.08 19.22 20.82
C GLY A 172 -8.50 19.80 20.78
N ALA A 173 -9.05 20.13 19.62
CA ALA A 173 -10.37 20.74 19.50
C ALA A 173 -11.49 19.90 20.15
N PRO A 174 -11.51 18.55 20.04
CA PRO A 174 -12.51 17.72 20.70
C PRO A 174 -12.48 17.79 22.24
N ILE A 175 -11.37 18.22 22.83
CA ILE A 175 -11.28 18.38 24.29
C ILE A 175 -12.13 19.56 24.79
N GLU A 176 -12.43 20.56 23.94
CA GLU A 176 -13.29 21.72 24.23
C GLU A 176 -12.89 22.49 25.52
N SER A 177 -11.58 22.56 25.76
CA SER A 177 -11.03 23.16 26.99
C SER A 177 -11.49 22.50 28.31
N LYS A 178 -12.08 21.28 28.23
CA LYS A 178 -12.52 20.50 29.38
C LYS A 178 -11.56 19.33 29.60
N LEU A 179 -10.68 19.42 30.60
CA LEU A 179 -9.71 18.34 30.89
C LEU A 179 -10.36 17.00 31.20
N SER A 180 -11.64 16.98 31.62
CA SER A 180 -12.40 15.74 31.79
C SER A 180 -12.57 14.96 30.48
N ASN A 181 -12.61 15.65 29.33
CA ASN A 181 -12.79 15.03 28.02
C ASN A 181 -11.55 14.24 27.59
N ILE A 182 -10.36 14.54 28.13
CA ILE A 182 -9.15 13.73 27.86
C ILE A 182 -9.38 12.27 28.27
N LYS A 183 -10.09 12.03 29.37
CA LYS A 183 -10.36 10.65 29.84
C LYS A 183 -11.35 9.89 28.97
N LEU A 184 -12.11 10.57 28.12
CA LEU A 184 -13.06 9.94 27.20
C LEU A 184 -12.35 9.42 25.94
N PHE A 185 -11.21 10.03 25.59
CA PHE A 185 -10.42 9.71 24.41
C PHE A 185 -9.09 8.97 24.75
N SER A 186 -8.91 8.52 25.99
CA SER A 186 -7.68 7.82 26.45
C SER A 186 -7.86 6.32 26.65
#